data_22c90bf5c4c4995209e5bb21f48e9fd3
#
_entry.id   22c90bf5c4c4995209e5bb21f48e9fd3
#
_cell.length_a   1.000
_cell.length_b   1.000
_cell.length_c   1.000
_cell.angle_alpha   90.00
_cell.angle_beta   90.00
_cell.angle_gamma   90.00
#
_symmetry.space_group_name_H-M   'P 1'
#
loop_
_entity.id
_entity.type
_entity.pdbx_description
1 polymer ?
#
loop_
_entity_poly.entity_id
_entity_poly.type
_entity_poly.pdbx_seq_one_letter_code
_entity_poly.pdbx_strand_id
1 'polypeptide(L)'
;PGTRAALVLALGDLSLEDVSETPKKQWMDYFLELYQNQPDSGLHGALDWILRQKLGQSPACDKSMQVRVQGSEAVKNWSVNLLGQCFINIKGPVKFFMGSPTDEPDRVENEKLHESLIPRSFALSQKLVTVEQYLKFNPSFPATRSHTKVADKPVAGISWYQAAKYCNWLSEQEKIPQSHWCYLPNQNGQYAAGMRIANDFLNKKGYRLPTEAEWEYACRAGTVTGFSSGEDATSLQGRANVSDAMLKAS
;
A
#
# COMPACT_ATOMS: atom_id res chain seq x y z
N PRO A 1 -18.42 6.55 -5.85
CA PRO A 1 -17.57 5.83 -4.89
C PRO A 1 -16.84 6.79 -3.97
N GLY A 2 -16.17 7.83 -4.51
CA GLY A 2 -15.37 8.79 -3.72
C GLY A 2 -16.11 9.51 -2.60
N THR A 3 -17.38 9.88 -2.81
CA THR A 3 -18.19 10.57 -1.80
C THR A 3 -18.40 9.72 -0.53
N ARG A 4 -18.61 8.41 -0.67
CA ARG A 4 -18.79 7.52 0.49
C ARG A 4 -17.50 7.35 1.28
N ALA A 5 -16.37 7.19 0.58
CA ALA A 5 -15.06 7.13 1.22
C ALA A 5 -14.76 8.43 1.98
N ALA A 6 -15.01 9.59 1.36
CA ALA A 6 -14.85 10.89 2.00
C ALA A 6 -15.71 11.06 3.26
N LEU A 7 -16.97 10.60 3.23
CA LEU A 7 -17.85 10.63 4.40
C LEU A 7 -17.33 9.75 5.55
N VAL A 8 -16.82 8.55 5.24
CA VAL A 8 -16.23 7.65 6.26
C VAL A 8 -14.99 8.28 6.88
N LEU A 9 -14.12 8.92 6.07
CA LEU A 9 -12.94 9.63 6.57
C LEU A 9 -13.37 10.82 7.46
N ALA A 10 -14.33 11.63 7.02
CA ALA A 10 -14.84 12.76 7.80
C ALA A 10 -15.45 12.32 9.14
N LEU A 11 -16.18 11.17 9.18
CA LEU A 11 -16.66 10.60 10.42
C LEU A 11 -15.53 10.21 11.38
N GLY A 12 -14.42 9.69 10.84
CA GLY A 12 -13.24 9.35 11.64
C GLY A 12 -12.47 10.57 12.18
N ASP A 13 -12.64 11.74 11.57
CA ASP A 13 -12.07 13.00 12.08
C ASP A 13 -12.89 13.62 13.23
N LEU A 14 -14.14 13.18 13.42
CA LEU A 14 -14.94 13.59 14.57
C LEU A 14 -14.44 12.92 15.86
N SER A 15 -14.60 13.61 16.99
CA SER A 15 -14.39 13.00 18.31
C SER A 15 -15.47 11.94 18.56
N LEU A 16 -15.08 10.68 18.49
CA LEU A 16 -15.99 9.57 18.79
C LEU A 16 -16.15 9.34 20.30
N GLU A 17 -15.46 10.10 21.14
CA GLU A 17 -15.52 10.00 22.59
C GLU A 17 -16.90 10.44 23.14
N ASP A 18 -17.50 11.42 22.47
CA ASP A 18 -18.82 11.96 22.86
C ASP A 18 -20.01 11.14 22.34
N VAL A 19 -19.76 10.12 21.53
CA VAL A 19 -20.81 9.25 20.99
C VAL A 19 -21.09 8.12 21.96
N SER A 20 -22.37 7.93 22.32
CA SER A 20 -22.77 6.84 23.21
C SER A 20 -22.49 5.45 22.64
N GLU A 21 -22.32 4.44 23.50
CA GLU A 21 -21.87 3.10 23.11
C GLU A 21 -22.83 2.37 22.14
N THR A 22 -24.12 2.61 22.25
CA THR A 22 -25.10 1.93 21.38
C THR A 22 -24.96 2.32 19.91
N PRO A 23 -24.94 3.61 19.52
CA PRO A 23 -24.65 4.00 18.14
C PRO A 23 -23.25 3.56 17.67
N LYS A 24 -22.22 3.64 18.52
CA LYS A 24 -20.88 3.16 18.17
C LYS A 24 -20.89 1.70 17.76
N LYS A 25 -21.56 0.85 18.53
CA LYS A 25 -21.67 -0.58 18.22
C LYS A 25 -22.40 -0.83 16.90
N GLN A 26 -23.50 -0.13 16.65
CA GLN A 26 -24.25 -0.23 15.38
C GLN A 26 -23.38 0.19 14.18
N TRP A 27 -22.61 1.27 14.32
CA TRP A 27 -21.68 1.71 13.28
C TRP A 27 -20.55 0.70 13.05
N MET A 28 -19.98 0.13 14.12
CA MET A 28 -18.97 -0.90 14.02
C MET A 28 -19.47 -2.11 13.23
N ASP A 29 -20.63 -2.65 13.58
CA ASP A 29 -21.22 -3.82 12.92
C ASP A 29 -21.48 -3.53 11.44
N TYR A 30 -22.04 -2.37 11.12
CA TYR A 30 -22.30 -1.93 9.75
C TYR A 30 -21.00 -1.70 8.96
N PHE A 31 -19.99 -1.07 9.54
CA PHE A 31 -18.71 -0.84 8.89
C PHE A 31 -17.93 -2.14 8.66
N LEU A 32 -18.00 -3.10 9.55
CA LEU A 32 -17.40 -4.42 9.36
C LEU A 32 -18.08 -5.20 8.22
N GLU A 33 -19.39 -5.13 8.12
CA GLU A 33 -20.14 -5.72 7.00
C GLU A 33 -19.74 -5.07 5.67
N LEU A 34 -19.72 -3.76 5.61
CA LEU A 34 -19.24 -3.02 4.43
C LEU A 34 -17.79 -3.36 4.09
N TYR A 35 -16.92 -3.42 5.09
CA TYR A 35 -15.50 -3.72 4.91
C TYR A 35 -15.28 -5.07 4.20
N GLN A 36 -16.07 -6.06 4.55
CA GLN A 36 -16.00 -7.39 3.94
C GLN A 36 -16.52 -7.42 2.51
N ASN A 37 -17.58 -6.67 2.21
CA ASN A 37 -18.38 -6.84 1.01
C ASN A 37 -18.20 -5.74 -0.02
N GLN A 38 -17.60 -4.59 0.35
CA GLN A 38 -17.48 -3.43 -0.52
C GLN A 38 -16.54 -3.70 -1.71
N PRO A 39 -17.01 -3.56 -2.97
CA PRO A 39 -16.15 -3.75 -4.14
C PRO A 39 -15.19 -2.59 -4.40
N ASP A 40 -15.52 -1.37 -3.96
CA ASP A 40 -14.73 -0.17 -4.17
C ASP A 40 -13.53 -0.10 -3.21
N SER A 41 -12.31 -0.02 -3.76
CA SER A 41 -11.08 -0.01 -2.98
C SER A 41 -10.91 1.25 -2.13
N GLY A 42 -11.40 2.40 -2.59
CA GLY A 42 -11.33 3.66 -1.83
C GLY A 42 -12.18 3.60 -0.57
N LEU A 43 -13.43 3.13 -0.71
CA LEU A 43 -14.29 2.95 0.46
C LEU A 43 -13.78 1.84 1.39
N HIS A 44 -13.26 0.72 0.82
CA HIS A 44 -12.62 -0.33 1.62
C HIS A 44 -11.44 0.21 2.43
N GLY A 45 -10.58 1.04 1.82
CA GLY A 45 -9.45 1.68 2.52
C GLY A 45 -9.88 2.66 3.62
N ALA A 46 -10.92 3.46 3.38
CA ALA A 46 -11.48 4.36 4.40
C ALA A 46 -12.08 3.58 5.58
N LEU A 47 -12.77 2.48 5.30
CA LEU A 47 -13.30 1.57 6.33
C LEU A 47 -12.17 0.89 7.12
N ASP A 48 -11.10 0.44 6.46
CA ASP A 48 -9.92 -0.12 7.13
C ASP A 48 -9.33 0.88 8.13
N TRP A 49 -9.19 2.14 7.69
CA TRP A 49 -8.66 3.20 8.54
C TRP A 49 -9.55 3.50 9.76
N ILE A 50 -10.86 3.74 9.58
CA ILE A 50 -11.75 4.07 10.70
C ILE A 50 -11.88 2.91 11.68
N LEU A 51 -12.02 1.68 11.17
CA LEU A 51 -12.15 0.49 12.00
C LEU A 51 -10.90 0.24 12.83
N ARG A 52 -9.71 0.35 12.25
CA ARG A 52 -8.45 0.06 12.94
C ARG A 52 -7.99 1.20 13.83
N GLN A 53 -8.01 2.43 13.33
CA GLN A 53 -7.37 3.56 14.00
C GLN A 53 -8.31 4.29 14.95
N LYS A 54 -9.61 4.27 14.69
CA LYS A 54 -10.59 5.02 15.48
C LYS A 54 -11.47 4.14 16.37
N LEU A 55 -11.79 2.95 15.89
CA LEU A 55 -12.70 2.03 16.60
C LEU A 55 -11.99 0.81 17.21
N GLY A 56 -10.66 0.69 17.07
CA GLY A 56 -9.86 -0.37 17.69
C GLY A 56 -10.18 -1.80 17.21
N GLN A 57 -10.77 -1.95 16.02
CA GLN A 57 -11.26 -3.23 15.49
C GLN A 57 -10.22 -4.00 14.67
N SER A 58 -8.92 -3.79 14.89
CA SER A 58 -7.85 -4.50 14.16
C SER A 58 -8.02 -6.02 14.15
N PRO A 59 -8.31 -6.71 15.27
CA PRO A 59 -8.50 -8.16 15.25
C PRO A 59 -9.69 -8.62 14.39
N ALA A 60 -10.80 -7.85 14.40
CA ALA A 60 -11.98 -8.16 13.58
C ALA A 60 -11.68 -7.97 12.08
N CYS A 61 -10.95 -6.91 11.73
CA CYS A 61 -10.49 -6.68 10.36
C CYS A 61 -9.57 -7.81 9.89
N ASP A 62 -8.60 -8.22 10.70
CA ASP A 62 -7.66 -9.29 10.34
C ASP A 62 -8.38 -10.62 10.14
N LYS A 63 -9.34 -10.95 11.01
CA LYS A 63 -10.18 -12.13 10.85
C LYS A 63 -11.01 -12.08 9.56
N SER A 64 -11.59 -10.93 9.24
CA SER A 64 -12.37 -10.73 8.02
C SER A 64 -11.54 -10.92 6.76
N MET A 65 -10.29 -10.47 6.77
CA MET A 65 -9.35 -10.60 5.65
C MET A 65 -8.89 -12.05 5.42
N GLN A 66 -8.86 -12.87 6.46
CA GLN A 66 -8.51 -14.30 6.36
C GLN A 66 -9.63 -15.14 5.75
N VAL A 67 -10.88 -14.70 5.88
CA VAL A 67 -12.02 -15.37 5.25
C VAL A 67 -12.05 -14.98 3.78
N ARG A 68 -11.43 -15.78 2.92
CA ARG A 68 -11.64 -15.69 1.48
C ARG A 68 -13.13 -15.90 1.23
N VAL A 69 -13.83 -14.85 0.88
CA VAL A 69 -15.25 -14.95 0.48
C VAL A 69 -15.30 -15.73 -0.84
N GLN A 70 -15.44 -17.04 -0.75
CA GLN A 70 -15.85 -17.87 -1.89
C GLN A 70 -17.27 -17.44 -2.26
N GLY A 71 -17.45 -16.90 -3.47
CA GLY A 71 -18.77 -16.68 -4.03
C GLY A 71 -19.29 -15.24 -4.07
N SER A 72 -18.50 -14.21 -3.83
CA SER A 72 -18.93 -12.85 -4.13
C SER A 72 -18.85 -12.59 -5.65
N GLU A 73 -19.99 -12.50 -6.32
CA GLU A 73 -20.10 -12.17 -7.75
C GLU A 73 -19.65 -10.73 -8.08
N ALA A 74 -19.47 -9.87 -7.10
CA ALA A 74 -19.01 -8.51 -7.30
C ALA A 74 -17.51 -8.49 -7.61
N VAL A 75 -17.14 -7.99 -8.77
CA VAL A 75 -15.72 -7.75 -9.13
C VAL A 75 -15.17 -6.68 -8.21
N LYS A 76 -14.39 -7.09 -7.21
CA LYS A 76 -13.72 -6.17 -6.28
C LYS A 76 -12.49 -5.56 -6.95
N ASN A 77 -12.28 -4.25 -6.73
CA ASN A 77 -11.08 -3.53 -7.16
C ASN A 77 -9.92 -3.73 -6.16
N TRP A 78 -10.01 -4.70 -5.28
CA TRP A 78 -8.98 -5.06 -4.32
C TRP A 78 -8.97 -6.57 -4.08
N SER A 79 -7.85 -7.04 -3.58
CA SER A 79 -7.63 -8.45 -3.25
C SER A 79 -6.77 -8.57 -2.00
N VAL A 80 -6.79 -9.73 -1.36
CA VAL A 80 -6.00 -10.01 -0.16
C VAL A 80 -5.20 -11.28 -0.39
N ASN A 81 -3.91 -11.24 -0.05
CA ASN A 81 -3.06 -12.41 -0.12
C ASN A 81 -3.19 -13.30 1.13
N LEU A 82 -2.54 -14.47 1.13
CA LEU A 82 -2.59 -15.42 2.24
C LEU A 82 -2.03 -14.87 3.57
N LEU A 83 -1.25 -13.79 3.51
CA LEU A 83 -0.67 -13.13 4.68
C LEU A 83 -1.52 -11.94 5.18
N GLY A 84 -2.71 -11.74 4.62
CA GLY A 84 -3.61 -10.66 5.00
C GLY A 84 -3.21 -9.28 4.45
N GLN A 85 -2.32 -9.22 3.44
CA GLN A 85 -1.97 -7.94 2.81
C GLN A 85 -3.01 -7.60 1.74
N CYS A 86 -3.54 -6.38 1.80
CA CYS A 86 -4.51 -5.87 0.84
C CYS A 86 -3.79 -5.22 -0.35
N PHE A 87 -4.25 -5.55 -1.54
CA PHE A 87 -3.78 -5.01 -2.82
C PHE A 87 -4.92 -4.33 -3.56
N ILE A 88 -4.63 -3.17 -4.13
CA ILE A 88 -5.54 -2.45 -5.03
C ILE A 88 -5.29 -2.95 -6.45
N ASN A 89 -6.33 -3.45 -7.10
CA ASN A 89 -6.30 -3.96 -8.47
C ASN A 89 -6.54 -2.81 -9.46
N ILE A 90 -5.51 -2.43 -10.17
CA ILE A 90 -5.53 -1.35 -11.17
C ILE A 90 -5.68 -1.98 -12.55
N LYS A 91 -6.81 -1.69 -13.18
CA LYS A 91 -7.12 -2.23 -14.51
C LYS A 91 -6.44 -1.37 -15.57
N GLY A 92 -5.53 -1.97 -16.32
CA GLY A 92 -4.87 -1.35 -17.47
C GLY A 92 -5.63 -1.58 -18.79
N PRO A 93 -5.24 -0.88 -19.89
CA PRO A 93 -4.18 0.13 -19.88
C PRO A 93 -4.57 1.43 -19.19
N VAL A 94 -3.60 2.11 -18.56
CA VAL A 94 -3.81 3.44 -17.98
C VAL A 94 -2.77 4.43 -18.50
N LYS A 95 -3.20 5.66 -18.75
CA LYS A 95 -2.37 6.80 -19.15
C LYS A 95 -2.42 7.87 -18.08
N PHE A 96 -1.29 8.51 -17.83
CA PHE A 96 -1.20 9.64 -16.90
C PHE A 96 0.00 10.51 -17.26
N PHE A 97 0.04 11.70 -16.70
CA PHE A 97 1.22 12.56 -16.78
C PHE A 97 2.17 12.23 -15.61
N MET A 98 3.37 11.80 -15.96
CA MET A 98 4.46 11.46 -15.06
C MET A 98 5.51 12.57 -15.06
N GLY A 99 6.11 12.83 -13.91
CA GLY A 99 7.10 13.90 -13.75
C GLY A 99 6.49 15.22 -13.31
N SER A 100 7.30 16.27 -13.36
CA SER A 100 6.99 17.58 -12.81
C SER A 100 6.94 18.65 -13.90
N PRO A 101 6.01 19.65 -13.81
CA PRO A 101 5.98 20.80 -14.70
C PRO A 101 7.25 21.66 -14.56
N THR A 102 7.53 22.48 -15.57
CA THR A 102 8.78 23.27 -15.64
C THR A 102 8.91 24.35 -14.58
N ASP A 103 7.81 24.76 -14.00
CA ASP A 103 7.69 25.79 -12.96
C ASP A 103 7.65 25.23 -11.54
N GLU A 104 7.76 23.89 -11.37
CA GLU A 104 7.84 23.29 -10.04
C GLU A 104 9.19 23.62 -9.38
N PRO A 105 9.17 24.16 -8.13
CA PRO A 105 10.39 24.45 -7.37
C PRO A 105 11.25 23.18 -7.18
N ASP A 106 12.58 23.36 -7.22
CA ASP A 106 13.59 22.30 -6.99
C ASP A 106 13.53 21.10 -7.97
N ARG A 107 12.76 21.20 -9.06
CA ARG A 107 12.69 20.19 -10.11
C ARG A 107 14.06 19.95 -10.74
N VAL A 108 14.40 18.67 -10.96
CA VAL A 108 15.61 18.28 -11.68
C VAL A 108 15.29 17.83 -13.11
N GLU A 109 16.31 17.83 -13.99
CA GLU A 109 16.12 17.63 -15.44
C GLU A 109 15.48 16.29 -15.81
N ASN A 110 15.72 15.23 -15.03
CA ASN A 110 15.16 13.89 -15.26
C ASN A 110 13.69 13.75 -14.82
N GLU A 111 13.11 14.77 -14.19
CA GLU A 111 11.69 14.82 -13.77
C GLU A 111 10.78 15.47 -14.80
N LYS A 112 11.20 15.53 -16.06
CA LYS A 112 10.44 16.18 -17.13
C LYS A 112 9.04 15.58 -17.27
N LEU A 113 8.02 16.45 -17.20
CA LEU A 113 6.62 16.07 -17.41
C LEU A 113 6.40 15.44 -18.79
N HIS A 114 5.82 14.26 -18.83
CA HIS A 114 5.51 13.52 -20.06
C HIS A 114 4.31 12.59 -19.88
N GLU A 115 3.63 12.26 -20.98
CA GLU A 115 2.59 11.23 -20.97
C GLU A 115 3.25 9.86 -20.80
N SER A 116 2.81 9.09 -19.81
CA SER A 116 3.25 7.72 -19.55
C SER A 116 2.07 6.76 -19.72
N LEU A 117 2.35 5.59 -20.32
CA LEU A 117 1.39 4.51 -20.54
C LEU A 117 1.82 3.27 -19.76
N ILE A 118 0.95 2.79 -18.88
CA ILE A 118 1.08 1.46 -18.28
C ILE A 118 0.13 0.53 -19.04
N PRO A 119 0.64 -0.33 -19.94
CA PRO A 119 -0.21 -1.05 -20.90
C PRO A 119 -0.91 -2.28 -20.31
N ARG A 120 -0.66 -2.62 -19.04
CA ARG A 120 -1.14 -3.82 -18.36
C ARG A 120 -1.90 -3.50 -17.08
N SER A 121 -2.74 -4.44 -16.64
CA SER A 121 -3.27 -4.43 -15.28
C SER A 121 -2.20 -4.85 -14.29
N PHE A 122 -2.25 -4.31 -13.07
CA PHE A 122 -1.36 -4.68 -11.98
C PHE A 122 -2.07 -4.52 -10.63
N ALA A 123 -1.51 -5.10 -9.59
CA ALA A 123 -1.97 -4.93 -8.23
C ALA A 123 -0.86 -4.28 -7.40
N LEU A 124 -1.21 -3.25 -6.62
CA LEU A 124 -0.29 -2.58 -5.73
C LEU A 124 -0.75 -2.73 -4.29
N SER A 125 0.18 -3.01 -3.37
CA SER A 125 -0.13 -3.06 -1.94
C SER A 125 -0.70 -1.72 -1.48
N GLN A 126 -1.82 -1.76 -0.78
CA GLN A 126 -2.49 -0.57 -0.23
C GLN A 126 -1.63 0.16 0.80
N LYS A 127 -0.76 -0.57 1.50
CA LYS A 127 0.13 -0.04 2.53
C LYS A 127 1.56 -0.50 2.27
N LEU A 128 2.50 0.24 2.81
CA LEU A 128 3.89 -0.20 2.90
C LEU A 128 3.96 -1.49 3.74
N VAL A 129 4.94 -2.35 3.43
CA VAL A 129 5.18 -3.57 4.23
C VAL A 129 5.50 -3.18 5.66
N THR A 130 4.77 -3.74 6.61
CA THR A 130 4.97 -3.44 8.03
C THR A 130 6.12 -4.25 8.63
N VAL A 131 6.61 -3.82 9.80
CA VAL A 131 7.62 -4.54 10.58
C VAL A 131 7.14 -5.95 10.89
N GLU A 132 5.88 -6.12 11.33
CA GLU A 132 5.31 -7.44 11.63
C GLU A 132 5.29 -8.35 10.38
N GLN A 133 4.86 -7.83 9.24
CA GLN A 133 4.84 -8.59 7.99
C GLN A 133 6.24 -9.00 7.56
N TYR A 134 7.22 -8.11 7.71
CA TYR A 134 8.60 -8.41 7.36
C TYR A 134 9.26 -9.42 8.31
N LEU A 135 8.92 -9.40 9.60
CA LEU A 135 9.39 -10.37 10.60
C LEU A 135 8.88 -11.80 10.33
N LYS A 136 7.74 -11.96 9.66
CA LYS A 136 7.29 -13.29 9.18
C LYS A 136 8.25 -13.89 8.14
N PHE A 137 8.88 -13.05 7.35
CA PHE A 137 9.92 -13.43 6.39
C PHE A 137 11.30 -13.58 7.03
N ASN A 138 11.68 -12.64 7.88
CA ASN A 138 12.98 -12.61 8.54
C ASN A 138 12.83 -12.36 10.05
N PRO A 139 12.62 -13.41 10.86
CA PRO A 139 12.44 -13.28 12.30
C PRO A 139 13.64 -12.68 13.04
N SER A 140 14.83 -12.79 12.44
CA SER A 140 16.07 -12.24 13.02
C SER A 140 16.35 -10.80 12.61
N PHE A 141 15.43 -10.16 11.86
CA PHE A 141 15.61 -8.77 11.45
C PHE A 141 15.67 -7.86 12.67
N PRO A 142 16.74 -7.03 12.82
CA PRO A 142 16.87 -6.17 13.98
C PRO A 142 15.89 -4.99 13.89
N ALA A 143 14.64 -5.22 14.29
CA ALA A 143 13.58 -4.20 14.30
C ALA A 143 13.94 -2.95 15.12
N THR A 144 14.97 -3.05 16.01
CA THR A 144 15.50 -1.95 16.81
C THR A 144 16.28 -0.90 16.00
N ARG A 145 16.71 -1.23 14.77
CA ARG A 145 17.34 -0.25 13.85
C ARG A 145 16.32 0.61 13.09
N SER A 146 15.09 0.15 13.02
CA SER A 146 13.98 0.97 12.56
C SER A 146 13.54 1.85 13.73
N HIS A 147 13.35 3.16 13.51
CA HIS A 147 12.71 4.04 14.48
C HIS A 147 11.26 3.59 14.84
N THR A 148 10.87 2.42 14.40
CA THR A 148 9.55 1.83 14.51
C THR A 148 9.59 0.60 15.40
N LYS A 149 9.43 0.82 16.70
CA LYS A 149 9.17 -0.27 17.68
C LYS A 149 7.73 -0.81 17.59
N VAL A 150 6.92 -0.34 16.67
CA VAL A 150 5.48 -0.63 16.58
C VAL A 150 5.26 -1.55 15.38
N ALA A 151 4.61 -2.68 15.61
CA ALA A 151 4.45 -3.78 14.66
C ALA A 151 3.77 -3.39 13.33
N ASP A 152 2.85 -2.43 13.38
CA ASP A 152 2.05 -1.96 12.23
C ASP A 152 2.71 -0.83 11.42
N LYS A 153 3.89 -0.35 11.85
CA LYS A 153 4.63 0.68 11.11
C LYS A 153 5.42 0.11 9.95
N PRO A 154 5.70 0.92 8.91
CA PRO A 154 6.51 0.50 7.77
C PRO A 154 7.88 0.00 8.19
N VAL A 155 8.32 -1.11 7.62
CA VAL A 155 9.69 -1.58 7.81
C VAL A 155 10.67 -0.63 7.11
N ALA A 156 11.76 -0.27 7.77
CA ALA A 156 12.81 0.60 7.25
C ALA A 156 14.19 -0.05 7.41
N GLY A 157 15.21 0.50 6.72
CA GLY A 157 16.58 0.00 6.82
C GLY A 157 16.83 -1.32 6.09
N ILE A 158 15.97 -1.67 5.12
CA ILE A 158 16.15 -2.82 4.23
C ILE A 158 16.77 -2.36 2.91
N SER A 159 17.63 -3.19 2.33
CA SER A 159 18.19 -2.96 1.00
C SER A 159 17.20 -3.38 -0.09
N TRP A 160 17.41 -2.89 -1.32
CA TRP A 160 16.67 -3.34 -2.49
C TRP A 160 16.74 -4.87 -2.68
N TYR A 161 17.89 -5.47 -2.44
CA TYR A 161 18.08 -6.93 -2.50
C TYR A 161 17.19 -7.70 -1.51
N GLN A 162 17.06 -7.16 -0.31
CA GLN A 162 16.21 -7.73 0.73
C GLN A 162 14.73 -7.58 0.37
N ALA A 163 14.34 -6.45 -0.20
CA ALA A 163 12.98 -6.24 -0.70
C ALA A 163 12.63 -7.18 -1.86
N ALA A 164 13.57 -7.37 -2.80
CA ALA A 164 13.43 -8.33 -3.90
C ALA A 164 13.28 -9.78 -3.40
N LYS A 165 14.08 -10.17 -2.41
CA LYS A 165 13.98 -11.47 -1.76
C LYS A 165 12.64 -11.65 -1.07
N TYR A 166 12.14 -10.62 -0.39
CA TYR A 166 10.82 -10.62 0.26
C TYR A 166 9.70 -10.82 -0.78
N CYS A 167 9.75 -10.17 -1.93
CA CYS A 167 8.77 -10.36 -2.99
C CYS A 167 8.74 -11.82 -3.51
N ASN A 168 9.89 -12.44 -3.71
CA ASN A 168 9.93 -13.85 -4.11
C ASN A 168 9.42 -14.78 -2.99
N TRP A 169 9.74 -14.47 -1.74
CA TRP A 169 9.18 -15.21 -0.59
C TRP A 169 7.64 -15.08 -0.53
N LEU A 170 7.07 -13.90 -0.78
CA LEU A 170 5.62 -13.76 -0.91
C LEU A 170 5.05 -14.65 -2.01
N SER A 171 5.74 -14.73 -3.16
CA SER A 171 5.35 -15.59 -4.27
C SER A 171 5.35 -17.07 -3.87
N GLU A 172 6.34 -17.47 -3.08
CA GLU A 172 6.43 -18.83 -2.53
C GLU A 172 5.27 -19.13 -1.57
N GLN A 173 4.94 -18.21 -0.65
CA GLN A 173 3.81 -18.36 0.28
C GLN A 173 2.47 -18.55 -0.47
N GLU A 174 2.29 -17.86 -1.59
CA GLU A 174 1.13 -17.99 -2.47
C GLU A 174 1.19 -19.21 -3.40
N LYS A 175 2.23 -20.05 -3.28
CA LYS A 175 2.46 -21.21 -4.14
C LYS A 175 2.56 -20.87 -5.63
N ILE A 176 3.03 -19.66 -5.94
CA ILE A 176 3.29 -19.25 -7.32
C ILE A 176 4.53 -20.00 -7.81
N PRO A 177 4.45 -20.71 -8.95
CA PRO A 177 5.59 -21.44 -9.47
C PRO A 177 6.84 -20.58 -9.65
N GLN A 178 8.02 -21.10 -9.36
CA GLN A 178 9.28 -20.37 -9.44
C GLN A 178 9.55 -19.78 -10.84
N SER A 179 9.04 -20.41 -11.88
CA SER A 179 9.07 -19.87 -13.26
C SER A 179 8.39 -18.51 -13.41
N HIS A 180 7.51 -18.16 -12.48
CA HIS A 180 6.82 -16.87 -12.41
C HIS A 180 7.43 -15.90 -11.38
N TRP A 181 8.55 -16.23 -10.75
CA TRP A 181 9.24 -15.30 -9.86
C TRP A 181 9.97 -14.21 -10.65
N CYS A 182 9.96 -13.00 -10.09
CA CYS A 182 10.50 -11.83 -10.81
C CYS A 182 11.99 -11.60 -10.58
N TYR A 183 12.56 -12.16 -9.52
CA TYR A 183 13.97 -11.96 -9.15
C TYR A 183 14.73 -13.27 -9.17
N LEU A 184 15.89 -13.25 -9.82
CA LEU A 184 16.77 -14.41 -9.96
C LEU A 184 18.02 -14.17 -9.10
N PRO A 185 18.32 -15.05 -8.14
CA PRO A 185 19.53 -14.93 -7.32
C PRO A 185 20.79 -14.95 -8.21
N ASN A 186 21.90 -14.47 -7.67
CA ASN A 186 23.20 -14.55 -8.33
C ASN A 186 23.71 -16.01 -8.43
N GLN A 187 24.87 -16.21 -9.02
CA GLN A 187 25.47 -17.55 -9.22
C GLN A 187 25.69 -18.33 -7.91
N ASN A 188 25.80 -17.63 -6.78
CA ASN A 188 25.94 -18.23 -5.45
C ASN A 188 24.58 -18.44 -4.75
N GLY A 189 23.46 -18.30 -5.45
CA GLY A 189 22.12 -18.44 -4.88
C GLY A 189 21.70 -17.26 -3.97
N GLN A 190 22.39 -16.13 -4.03
CA GLN A 190 22.17 -15.01 -3.11
C GLN A 190 21.41 -13.85 -3.78
N TYR A 191 20.59 -13.16 -2.99
CA TYR A 191 19.99 -11.87 -3.33
C TYR A 191 20.95 -10.74 -2.94
N ALA A 192 21.94 -10.51 -3.80
CA ALA A 192 23.03 -9.57 -3.61
C ALA A 192 23.55 -9.11 -4.98
N ALA A 193 24.68 -8.43 -5.02
CA ALA A 193 25.33 -8.04 -6.26
C ALA A 193 25.43 -9.23 -7.23
N GLY A 194 25.09 -9.00 -8.50
CA GLY A 194 25.03 -10.05 -9.55
C GLY A 194 23.68 -10.78 -9.64
N MET A 195 22.70 -10.53 -8.74
CA MET A 195 21.32 -10.98 -8.98
C MET A 195 20.71 -10.25 -10.18
N ARG A 196 19.70 -10.84 -10.78
CA ARG A 196 19.03 -10.30 -11.98
C ARG A 196 17.52 -10.20 -11.78
N ILE A 197 16.91 -9.25 -12.48
CA ILE A 197 15.47 -9.22 -12.71
C ILE A 197 15.20 -10.11 -13.93
N ALA A 198 14.16 -10.93 -13.90
CA ALA A 198 13.77 -11.73 -15.05
C ALA A 198 13.40 -10.82 -16.24
N ASN A 199 13.85 -11.14 -17.45
CA ASN A 199 13.63 -10.29 -18.63
C ASN A 199 12.16 -9.97 -18.91
N ASP A 200 11.27 -10.91 -18.59
CA ASP A 200 9.80 -10.81 -18.75
C ASP A 200 9.05 -10.53 -17.43
N PHE A 201 9.73 -9.96 -16.42
CA PHE A 201 9.21 -9.78 -15.07
C PHE A 201 7.84 -9.07 -15.01
N LEU A 202 7.55 -8.18 -15.97
CA LEU A 202 6.28 -7.48 -16.06
C LEU A 202 5.09 -8.37 -16.47
N ASN A 203 5.37 -9.53 -17.07
CA ASN A 203 4.37 -10.52 -17.46
C ASN A 203 4.26 -11.69 -16.47
N LYS A 204 5.10 -11.70 -15.43
CA LYS A 204 5.09 -12.73 -14.41
C LYS A 204 3.99 -12.48 -13.38
N LYS A 205 3.52 -13.56 -12.76
CA LYS A 205 2.47 -13.52 -11.71
C LYS A 205 3.04 -13.33 -10.32
N GLY A 206 4.36 -13.45 -10.15
CA GLY A 206 5.05 -13.31 -8.87
C GLY A 206 5.03 -11.88 -8.36
N TYR A 207 5.17 -11.76 -7.05
CA TYR A 207 5.31 -10.45 -6.41
C TYR A 207 6.59 -9.76 -6.84
N ARG A 208 6.54 -8.46 -6.96
CA ARG A 208 7.67 -7.61 -7.33
C ARG A 208 7.51 -6.19 -6.76
N LEU A 209 8.56 -5.45 -6.73
CA LEU A 209 8.50 -4.02 -6.51
C LEU A 209 7.79 -3.34 -7.70
N PRO A 210 7.07 -2.25 -7.48
CA PRO A 210 6.48 -1.47 -8.56
C PRO A 210 7.56 -0.90 -9.48
N THR A 211 7.19 -0.64 -10.72
CA THR A 211 7.98 0.26 -11.57
C THR A 211 7.79 1.69 -11.10
N GLU A 212 8.67 2.59 -11.51
CA GLU A 212 8.55 4.01 -11.22
C GLU A 212 7.19 4.56 -11.67
N ALA A 213 6.77 4.25 -12.90
CA ALA A 213 5.47 4.67 -13.42
C ALA A 213 4.28 4.09 -12.62
N GLU A 214 4.34 2.83 -12.20
CA GLU A 214 3.29 2.23 -11.36
C GLU A 214 3.22 2.89 -9.99
N TRP A 215 4.38 3.20 -9.41
CA TRP A 215 4.46 3.88 -8.13
C TRP A 215 3.92 5.30 -8.20
N GLU A 216 4.36 6.09 -9.19
CA GLU A 216 3.93 7.48 -9.35
C GLU A 216 2.44 7.58 -9.71
N TYR A 217 1.95 6.71 -10.60
CA TYR A 217 0.52 6.62 -10.91
C TYR A 217 -0.33 6.43 -9.64
N ALA A 218 0.09 5.49 -8.78
CA ALA A 218 -0.62 5.22 -7.55
C ALA A 218 -0.48 6.35 -6.52
N CYS A 219 0.70 6.95 -6.40
CA CYS A 219 0.97 8.08 -5.50
C CYS A 219 0.12 9.29 -5.86
N ARG A 220 0.00 9.59 -7.16
CA ARG A 220 -0.84 10.69 -7.66
C ARG A 220 -2.33 10.43 -7.43
N ALA A 221 -2.78 9.20 -7.48
CA ALA A 221 -4.20 8.84 -7.31
C ALA A 221 -5.17 9.70 -8.14
N GLY A 222 -4.75 10.11 -9.35
CA GLY A 222 -5.50 10.96 -10.27
C GLY A 222 -5.32 12.47 -10.06
N THR A 223 -4.49 12.92 -9.11
CA THR A 223 -4.14 14.35 -8.95
C THR A 223 -3.06 14.76 -9.93
N VAL A 224 -3.01 16.07 -10.22
CA VAL A 224 -1.97 16.72 -11.04
C VAL A 224 -1.09 17.67 -10.23
N THR A 225 -1.38 17.80 -8.95
CA THR A 225 -0.69 18.66 -7.98
C THR A 225 0.68 18.09 -7.60
N GLY A 226 1.58 18.89 -7.04
CA GLY A 226 2.91 18.49 -6.59
C GLY A 226 2.86 17.35 -5.56
N PHE A 227 1.83 17.35 -4.70
CA PHE A 227 1.53 16.26 -3.76
C PHE A 227 0.10 15.77 -3.99
N SER A 228 -0.17 14.48 -3.67
CA SER A 228 -1.54 13.93 -3.75
C SER A 228 -2.54 14.64 -2.83
N SER A 229 -2.05 15.41 -1.86
CA SER A 229 -2.84 16.19 -0.88
C SER A 229 -3.01 17.67 -1.27
N GLY A 230 -2.29 18.19 -2.27
CA GLY A 230 -2.33 19.59 -2.70
C GLY A 230 -1.03 20.07 -3.33
N GLU A 231 -0.94 21.37 -3.64
CA GLU A 231 0.25 21.96 -4.27
C GLU A 231 1.40 22.18 -3.28
N ASP A 232 1.09 22.62 -2.06
CA ASP A 232 2.09 23.02 -1.08
C ASP A 232 2.48 21.89 -0.13
N ALA A 233 3.73 21.90 0.33
CA ALA A 233 4.23 20.97 1.35
C ALA A 233 3.42 21.00 2.65
N THR A 234 2.75 22.11 2.97
CA THR A 234 1.82 22.25 4.10
C THR A 234 0.63 21.30 4.01
N SER A 235 0.25 20.89 2.80
CA SER A 235 -0.82 19.90 2.56
C SER A 235 -0.46 18.50 3.08
N LEU A 236 0.81 18.23 3.33
CA LEU A 236 1.31 16.96 3.88
C LEU A 236 1.15 16.85 5.40
N GLN A 237 0.87 17.98 6.10
CA GLN A 237 0.73 18.00 7.55
C GLN A 237 -0.37 17.04 8.02
N GLY A 238 -0.02 16.12 8.91
CA GLY A 238 -0.93 15.07 9.41
C GLY A 238 -1.29 13.97 8.38
N ARG A 239 -0.75 14.02 7.15
CA ARG A 239 -1.05 13.07 6.06
C ARG A 239 0.15 12.25 5.61
N ALA A 240 1.36 12.77 5.79
CA ALA A 240 2.59 12.10 5.43
C ALA A 240 3.64 12.20 6.54
N ASN A 241 4.52 11.20 6.61
CA ASN A 241 5.68 11.22 7.49
C ASN A 241 6.82 11.97 6.78
N VAL A 242 6.88 13.27 6.99
CA VAL A 242 7.91 14.15 6.42
C VAL A 242 8.75 14.75 7.53
N SER A 243 10.00 15.14 7.21
CA SER A 243 10.86 15.88 8.12
C SER A 243 10.29 17.28 8.31
N ASP A 244 9.61 17.51 9.42
CA ASP A 244 9.05 18.79 9.80
C ASP A 244 9.87 19.49 10.91
N ALA A 245 9.39 20.65 11.36
CA ALA A 245 10.06 21.42 12.40
C ALA A 245 10.16 20.69 13.75
N MET A 246 9.27 19.73 14.03
CA MET A 246 9.27 18.95 15.28
C MET A 246 10.42 17.94 15.32
N LEU A 247 10.80 17.35 14.17
CA LEU A 247 11.96 16.46 14.05
C LEU A 247 13.31 17.20 14.18
N LYS A 248 13.32 18.53 13.91
CA LYS A 248 14.53 19.36 14.08
C LYS A 248 14.75 19.81 15.52
N ALA A 249 13.77 19.63 16.40
CA ALA A 249 13.80 20.03 17.81
C ALA A 249 14.05 18.86 18.78
N SER A 250 14.13 17.63 18.29
CA SER A 250 14.44 16.39 19.02
C SER A 250 15.86 15.90 18.75
#